data_5fa649bf53a8a847b5e884b4c6db7ce5
#
_entry.id   5fa649bf53a8a847b5e884b4c6db7ce5
#
_cell.length_a   1.000
_cell.length_b   1.000
_cell.length_c   1.000
_cell.angle_alpha   90.00
_cell.angle_beta   90.00
_cell.angle_gamma   90.00
#
_symmetry.space_group_name_H-M   'P 1'
#
loop_
_entity.id
_entity.type
_entity.pdbx_description
1 polymer ?
#
loop_
_entity_poly.entity_id
_entity_poly.type
_entity_poly.pdbx_seq_one_letter_code
_entity_poly.pdbx_strand_id
1 'polypeptide(L)'
;AVATTEAPETTVAPETTVAPETTVAPETTAAPETTAAPETTQAPTTTAAPTTTEAPVTGPSYPTLPDGSPEPIVAIFNGPVVQVTGWVPSEEKAAQLTALALANSTDPDAQVEADLQIDPSVPLNIGTRVIEVNSPRFPTGSSDVTPEHAEQLDRVASVMSLLPNVSVTVVGHADQLGDEVSNYALSEARAVSVVRYLVGQGVDPSRLAARAVGEQDLLFEDDSAEALALNRRTEFIFYGLIAD
;
A
#
# COMPACT_ATOMS: atom_id res chain seq x y z
N ALA A 1 -59.80 -34.94 -6.98
CA ALA A 1 -59.64 -33.57 -7.44
C ALA A 1 -58.12 -33.34 -7.70
N VAL A 2 -57.77 -33.29 -8.98
CA VAL A 2 -56.42 -33.01 -9.44
C VAL A 2 -56.36 -31.52 -9.67
N ALA A 3 -55.50 -30.80 -8.94
CA ALA A 3 -55.21 -29.39 -9.20
C ALA A 3 -54.10 -29.31 -10.24
N THR A 4 -54.43 -28.74 -11.40
CA THR A 4 -53.52 -28.41 -12.48
C THR A 4 -52.83 -27.08 -12.14
N THR A 5 -51.51 -27.10 -11.94
CA THR A 5 -50.72 -25.88 -11.75
C THR A 5 -50.33 -25.34 -13.11
N GLU A 6 -50.80 -24.15 -13.40
CA GLU A 6 -50.52 -23.38 -14.63
C GLU A 6 -49.07 -22.84 -14.59
N ALA A 7 -48.32 -23.01 -15.69
CA ALA A 7 -46.94 -22.50 -15.82
C ALA A 7 -46.94 -20.98 -16.04
N PRO A 8 -45.93 -20.23 -15.52
CA PRO A 8 -45.87 -18.80 -15.72
C PRO A 8 -45.47 -18.43 -17.16
N GLU A 9 -46.11 -17.37 -17.68
CA GLU A 9 -45.91 -16.81 -19.02
C GLU A 9 -44.48 -16.30 -19.25
N THR A 10 -43.99 -16.53 -20.45
CA THR A 10 -42.67 -16.14 -20.95
C THR A 10 -42.58 -14.62 -21.08
N THR A 11 -41.70 -13.98 -20.33
CA THR A 11 -41.40 -12.54 -20.42
C THR A 11 -40.65 -12.24 -21.72
N VAL A 12 -41.20 -11.35 -22.54
CA VAL A 12 -40.63 -10.87 -23.81
C VAL A 12 -39.35 -10.06 -23.51
N ALA A 13 -38.27 -10.36 -24.25
CA ALA A 13 -36.99 -9.62 -24.17
C ALA A 13 -37.17 -8.17 -24.70
N PRO A 14 -36.47 -7.20 -24.10
CA PRO A 14 -36.51 -5.82 -24.59
C PRO A 14 -35.80 -5.64 -25.93
N GLU A 15 -36.37 -4.77 -26.78
CA GLU A 15 -35.87 -4.45 -28.10
C GLU A 15 -34.46 -3.82 -28.05
N THR A 16 -33.65 -4.22 -29.04
CA THR A 16 -32.27 -3.77 -29.29
C THR A 16 -32.25 -2.26 -29.61
N THR A 17 -31.59 -1.47 -28.75
CA THR A 17 -31.36 -0.04 -28.95
C THR A 17 -30.32 0.14 -30.09
N VAL A 18 -30.67 0.92 -31.11
CA VAL A 18 -29.81 1.26 -32.25
C VAL A 18 -28.64 2.11 -31.77
N ALA A 19 -27.41 1.76 -32.22
CA ALA A 19 -26.19 2.52 -31.93
C ALA A 19 -26.24 3.92 -32.58
N PRO A 20 -25.67 4.96 -31.93
CA PRO A 20 -25.60 6.29 -32.54
C PRO A 20 -24.59 6.35 -33.68
N GLU A 21 -24.94 7.15 -34.71
CA GLU A 21 -24.18 7.37 -35.94
C GLU A 21 -22.78 8.00 -35.62
N THR A 22 -21.78 7.55 -36.36
CA THR A 22 -20.38 7.97 -36.31
C THR A 22 -20.24 9.44 -36.72
N THR A 23 -19.79 10.29 -35.83
CA THR A 23 -19.48 11.70 -36.11
C THR A 23 -18.20 11.78 -36.94
N VAL A 24 -18.26 12.47 -38.07
CA VAL A 24 -17.15 12.71 -39.01
C VAL A 24 -16.10 13.60 -38.33
N ALA A 25 -14.82 13.21 -38.46
CA ALA A 25 -13.68 13.97 -37.97
C ALA A 25 -13.53 15.31 -38.72
N PRO A 26 -13.11 16.40 -38.07
CA PRO A 26 -12.83 17.67 -38.72
C PRO A 26 -11.58 17.62 -39.59
N GLU A 27 -11.64 18.31 -40.76
CA GLU A 27 -10.56 18.41 -41.73
C GLU A 27 -9.30 19.08 -41.15
N THR A 28 -8.14 18.55 -41.50
CA THR A 28 -6.80 19.03 -41.16
C THR A 28 -6.52 20.38 -41.82
N THR A 29 -6.36 21.43 -41.02
CA THR A 29 -5.93 22.75 -41.50
C THR A 29 -4.43 22.71 -41.83
N ALA A 30 -4.08 23.16 -43.04
CA ALA A 30 -2.70 23.21 -43.53
C ALA A 30 -1.80 24.11 -42.66
N ALA A 31 -0.54 23.70 -42.49
CA ALA A 31 0.50 24.45 -41.77
C ALA A 31 0.90 25.72 -42.55
N PRO A 32 1.25 26.82 -41.85
CA PRO A 32 1.75 28.02 -42.49
C PRO A 32 3.20 27.86 -42.99
N GLU A 33 3.48 28.50 -44.12
CA GLU A 33 4.79 28.50 -44.80
C GLU A 33 5.92 29.12 -43.95
N THR A 34 7.08 28.47 -44.03
CA THR A 34 8.34 28.86 -43.33
C THR A 34 8.90 30.17 -43.90
N THR A 35 8.94 31.19 -43.11
CA THR A 35 9.63 32.46 -43.42
C THR A 35 11.14 32.28 -43.17
N ALA A 36 11.95 32.65 -44.17
CA ALA A 36 13.42 32.58 -44.14
C ALA A 36 14.05 33.33 -42.94
N ALA A 37 15.08 32.72 -42.34
CA ALA A 37 15.85 33.28 -41.25
C ALA A 37 16.71 34.46 -41.71
N PRO A 38 16.90 35.52 -40.93
CA PRO A 38 17.86 36.58 -41.18
C PRO A 38 19.29 36.13 -40.88
N GLU A 39 20.25 36.73 -41.65
CA GLU A 39 21.68 36.41 -41.59
C GLU A 39 22.32 36.70 -40.23
N THR A 40 23.26 35.83 -39.87
CA THR A 40 24.01 35.76 -38.64
C THR A 40 24.91 36.98 -38.44
N THR A 41 24.61 37.83 -37.49
CA THR A 41 25.57 38.85 -36.97
C THR A 41 26.42 38.18 -35.89
N GLN A 42 27.76 38.28 -36.01
CA GLN A 42 28.73 37.71 -35.07
C GLN A 42 28.46 38.21 -33.64
N ALA A 43 28.32 37.28 -32.72
CA ALA A 43 28.17 37.52 -31.29
C ALA A 43 29.49 38.04 -30.68
N PRO A 44 29.47 38.99 -29.73
CA PRO A 44 30.65 39.39 -28.97
C PRO A 44 31.11 38.23 -28.07
N THR A 45 32.45 38.15 -27.94
CA THR A 45 33.15 37.14 -27.11
C THR A 45 32.64 37.23 -25.66
N THR A 46 31.87 36.24 -25.23
CA THR A 46 31.36 36.17 -23.88
C THR A 46 32.49 35.75 -22.94
N THR A 47 32.86 36.67 -22.03
CA THR A 47 33.69 36.38 -20.86
C THR A 47 33.02 35.27 -20.07
N ALA A 48 33.76 34.16 -19.81
CA ALA A 48 33.26 33.05 -19.05
C ALA A 48 32.64 33.51 -17.71
N ALA A 49 31.38 33.22 -17.51
CA ALA A 49 30.72 33.38 -16.22
C ALA A 49 31.43 32.52 -15.16
N PRO A 50 31.52 32.96 -13.91
CA PRO A 50 32.08 32.07 -12.86
C PRO A 50 31.22 30.83 -12.78
N THR A 51 31.90 29.67 -12.86
CA THR A 51 31.25 28.37 -12.63
C THR A 51 30.68 28.40 -11.23
N THR A 52 29.39 28.56 -11.11
CA THR A 52 28.67 28.32 -9.85
C THR A 52 28.85 26.83 -9.57
N THR A 53 29.72 26.51 -8.63
CA THR A 53 29.80 25.15 -8.07
C THR A 53 28.44 24.94 -7.41
N GLU A 54 27.57 24.24 -8.10
CA GLU A 54 26.31 23.73 -7.53
C GLU A 54 26.69 22.92 -6.30
N ALA A 55 26.25 23.34 -5.13
CA ALA A 55 26.46 22.58 -3.91
C ALA A 55 25.90 21.16 -4.17
N PRO A 56 26.60 20.10 -3.75
CA PRO A 56 26.06 18.76 -3.93
C PRO A 56 24.66 18.72 -3.35
N VAL A 57 23.67 18.38 -4.19
CA VAL A 57 22.30 18.12 -3.75
C VAL A 57 22.38 16.83 -2.95
N THR A 58 22.67 16.98 -1.66
CA THR A 58 22.60 15.87 -0.72
C THR A 58 21.14 15.61 -0.45
N GLY A 59 20.53 14.72 -1.26
CA GLY A 59 19.30 14.05 -0.89
C GLY A 59 19.54 13.23 0.38
N PRO A 60 18.48 12.72 1.01
CA PRO A 60 18.62 11.85 2.16
C PRO A 60 19.51 10.65 1.77
N SER A 61 20.36 10.20 2.69
CA SER A 61 21.24 9.05 2.47
C SER A 61 20.52 7.71 2.63
N TYR A 62 19.26 7.73 3.06
CA TYR A 62 18.36 6.58 3.15
C TYR A 62 17.43 6.48 1.93
N PRO A 63 16.92 5.27 1.58
CA PRO A 63 15.99 5.08 0.48
C PRO A 63 14.68 5.85 0.67
N THR A 64 14.16 6.38 -0.44
CA THR A 64 12.89 7.08 -0.47
C THR A 64 11.98 6.50 -1.55
N LEU A 65 10.67 6.53 -1.28
CA LEU A 65 9.63 6.20 -2.24
C LEU A 65 9.56 7.26 -3.35
N PRO A 66 8.87 6.98 -4.48
CA PRO A 66 8.74 7.93 -5.60
C PRO A 66 8.09 9.28 -5.22
N ASP A 67 7.35 9.34 -4.12
CA ASP A 67 6.75 10.57 -3.57
C ASP A 67 7.71 11.36 -2.65
N GLY A 68 8.94 10.88 -2.47
CA GLY A 68 9.97 11.48 -1.63
C GLY A 68 9.85 11.14 -0.14
N SER A 69 8.86 10.36 0.28
CA SER A 69 8.76 9.88 1.65
C SER A 69 9.81 8.78 1.92
N PRO A 70 10.30 8.62 3.17
CA PRO A 70 11.19 7.53 3.53
C PRO A 70 10.55 6.17 3.26
N GLU A 71 11.33 5.21 2.74
CA GLU A 71 10.88 3.83 2.73
C GLU A 71 10.59 3.36 4.15
N PRO A 72 9.45 2.67 4.39
CA PRO A 72 9.13 2.22 5.73
C PRO A 72 10.11 1.14 6.20
N ILE A 73 10.35 1.09 7.50
CA ILE A 73 10.97 -0.07 8.14
C ILE A 73 10.05 -1.27 7.91
N VAL A 74 10.61 -2.44 7.65
CA VAL A 74 9.83 -3.66 7.43
C VAL A 74 10.10 -4.64 8.56
N ALA A 75 9.02 -5.08 9.22
CA ALA A 75 9.04 -6.13 10.23
C ALA A 75 8.22 -7.34 9.73
N ILE A 76 8.87 -8.47 9.54
CA ILE A 76 8.25 -9.71 9.05
C ILE A 76 8.22 -10.72 10.18
N PHE A 77 7.00 -11.10 10.59
CA PHE A 77 6.77 -12.13 11.61
C PHE A 77 6.50 -13.47 10.92
N ASN A 78 7.43 -14.40 11.07
CA ASN A 78 7.37 -15.74 10.47
C ASN A 78 7.67 -16.82 11.52
N GLY A 79 6.69 -17.09 12.39
CA GLY A 79 6.83 -18.04 13.48
C GLY A 79 7.96 -17.65 14.45
N PRO A 80 8.99 -18.50 14.62
CA PRO A 80 10.05 -18.25 15.60
C PRO A 80 11.06 -17.18 15.16
N VAL A 81 10.96 -16.65 13.95
CA VAL A 81 11.87 -15.61 13.44
C VAL A 81 11.10 -14.35 13.13
N VAL A 82 11.58 -13.23 13.69
CA VAL A 82 11.11 -11.88 13.34
C VAL A 82 12.26 -11.15 12.65
N GLN A 83 12.10 -10.84 11.38
CA GLN A 83 13.07 -10.07 10.62
C GLN A 83 12.69 -8.60 10.65
N VAL A 84 13.63 -7.72 10.99
CA VAL A 84 13.43 -6.27 11.02
C VAL A 84 14.51 -5.61 10.19
N THR A 85 14.10 -4.93 9.11
CA THR A 85 15.04 -4.30 8.15
C THR A 85 14.64 -2.86 7.87
N GLY A 86 15.61 -2.01 7.56
CA GLY A 86 15.36 -0.62 7.20
C GLY A 86 16.34 0.36 7.81
N TRP A 87 15.92 1.63 7.87
CA TRP A 87 16.73 2.74 8.34
C TRP A 87 16.12 3.40 9.57
N VAL A 88 16.95 3.70 10.57
CA VAL A 88 16.54 4.33 11.83
C VAL A 88 17.50 5.46 12.21
N PRO A 89 17.04 6.46 13.01
CA PRO A 89 17.87 7.63 13.29
C PRO A 89 18.99 7.38 14.31
N SER A 90 18.93 6.32 15.10
CA SER A 90 19.95 6.00 16.12
C SER A 90 19.94 4.54 16.54
N GLU A 91 21.03 4.09 17.16
CA GLU A 91 21.13 2.76 17.77
C GLU A 91 20.08 2.53 18.89
N GLU A 92 19.74 3.58 19.63
CA GLU A 92 18.70 3.52 20.66
C GLU A 92 17.34 3.18 20.04
N LYS A 93 16.98 3.83 18.92
CA LYS A 93 15.73 3.56 18.21
C LYS A 93 15.74 2.18 17.53
N ALA A 94 16.89 1.71 17.05
CA ALA A 94 17.06 0.32 16.57
C ALA A 94 16.78 -0.68 17.70
N ALA A 95 17.38 -0.48 18.87
CA ALA A 95 17.15 -1.34 20.02
C ALA A 95 15.71 -1.30 20.52
N GLN A 96 15.08 -0.12 20.54
CA GLN A 96 13.66 0.06 20.90
C GLN A 96 12.75 -0.73 19.96
N LEU A 97 12.96 -0.62 18.66
CA LEU A 97 12.16 -1.31 17.65
C LEU A 97 12.35 -2.83 17.71
N THR A 98 13.58 -3.30 17.88
CA THR A 98 13.92 -4.72 18.05
C THR A 98 13.23 -5.31 19.28
N ALA A 99 13.27 -4.60 20.42
CA ALA A 99 12.60 -5.02 21.64
C ALA A 99 11.06 -5.06 21.46
N LEU A 100 10.50 -4.07 20.77
CA LEU A 100 9.05 -4.01 20.47
C LEU A 100 8.64 -5.17 19.56
N ALA A 101 9.43 -5.49 18.55
CA ALA A 101 9.18 -6.62 17.65
C ALA A 101 9.17 -7.94 18.42
N LEU A 102 10.16 -8.17 19.29
CA LEU A 102 10.23 -9.35 20.14
C LEU A 102 9.02 -9.46 21.08
N ALA A 103 8.65 -8.36 21.75
CA ALA A 103 7.54 -8.33 22.70
C ALA A 103 6.17 -8.59 22.05
N ASN A 104 6.04 -8.36 20.74
CA ASN A 104 4.81 -8.58 19.97
C ASN A 104 4.82 -9.88 19.16
N SER A 105 5.87 -10.69 19.26
CA SER A 105 5.85 -12.04 18.68
C SER A 105 4.87 -12.93 19.43
N THR A 106 4.17 -13.78 18.68
CA THR A 106 3.28 -14.81 19.26
C THR A 106 4.02 -16.08 19.67
N ASP A 107 5.27 -16.23 19.22
CA ASP A 107 6.14 -17.35 19.56
C ASP A 107 7.01 -16.99 20.77
N PRO A 108 6.94 -17.75 21.88
CA PRO A 108 7.73 -17.47 23.08
C PRO A 108 9.25 -17.69 22.88
N ASP A 109 9.62 -18.48 21.87
CA ASP A 109 11.01 -18.76 21.52
C ASP A 109 11.50 -17.89 20.34
N ALA A 110 10.74 -16.84 20.00
CA ALA A 110 11.05 -15.96 18.89
C ALA A 110 12.42 -15.30 19.03
N GLN A 111 13.12 -15.22 17.91
CA GLN A 111 14.38 -14.50 17.77
C GLN A 111 14.20 -13.37 16.76
N VAL A 112 14.79 -12.20 17.06
CA VAL A 112 14.77 -11.06 16.14
C VAL A 112 16.08 -10.99 15.38
N GLU A 113 16.00 -11.05 14.06
CA GLU A 113 17.09 -10.79 13.11
C GLU A 113 16.94 -9.35 12.63
N ALA A 114 17.72 -8.41 13.20
CA ALA A 114 17.65 -7.01 12.85
C ALA A 114 18.81 -6.63 11.92
N ASP A 115 18.47 -6.12 10.73
CA ASP A 115 19.39 -5.45 9.81
C ASP A 115 18.91 -3.99 9.65
N LEU A 116 19.22 -3.17 10.67
CA LEU A 116 18.83 -1.77 10.74
C LEU A 116 20.05 -0.87 10.50
N GLN A 117 19.96 -0.04 9.48
CA GLN A 117 20.98 0.94 9.15
C GLN A 117 20.73 2.24 9.93
N ILE A 118 21.80 2.89 10.38
CA ILE A 118 21.71 4.10 11.21
C ILE A 118 22.01 5.34 10.35
N ASP A 119 21.04 6.25 10.29
CA ASP A 119 21.22 7.58 9.70
C ASP A 119 20.44 8.63 10.54
N PRO A 120 21.13 9.57 11.20
CA PRO A 120 20.49 10.58 12.04
C PRO A 120 19.50 11.49 11.31
N SER A 121 19.48 11.51 9.98
CA SER A 121 18.53 12.28 9.19
C SER A 121 17.19 11.58 8.97
N VAL A 122 17.07 10.28 9.33
CA VAL A 122 15.82 9.53 9.25
C VAL A 122 14.80 10.13 10.24
N PRO A 123 13.59 10.47 9.78
CA PRO A 123 12.58 11.07 10.64
C PRO A 123 12.02 10.07 11.66
N LEU A 124 11.76 10.57 12.90
CA LEU A 124 11.20 9.75 13.99
C LEU A 124 9.79 9.21 13.72
N ASN A 125 9.06 9.81 12.78
CA ASN A 125 7.73 9.34 12.37
C ASN A 125 7.76 8.41 11.15
N ILE A 126 8.92 7.82 10.83
CA ILE A 126 9.01 6.83 9.76
C ILE A 126 8.02 5.68 10.00
N GLY A 127 7.36 5.24 8.92
CA GLY A 127 6.43 4.12 8.98
C GLY A 127 7.14 2.80 9.26
N THR A 128 6.53 1.93 10.04
CA THR A 128 6.95 0.53 10.20
C THR A 128 5.88 -0.37 9.60
N ARG A 129 6.19 -1.00 8.46
CA ARG A 129 5.34 -1.97 7.78
C ARG A 129 5.46 -3.32 8.49
N VAL A 130 4.35 -3.85 8.98
CA VAL A 130 4.29 -5.13 9.66
C VAL A 130 3.60 -6.16 8.77
N ILE A 131 4.29 -7.26 8.49
CA ILE A 131 3.83 -8.39 7.69
C ILE A 131 3.84 -9.63 8.58
N GLU A 132 2.68 -10.20 8.84
CA GLU A 132 2.56 -11.49 9.52
C GLU A 132 2.33 -12.60 8.47
N VAL A 133 3.34 -13.44 8.23
CA VAL A 133 3.27 -14.50 7.21
C VAL A 133 2.17 -15.53 7.53
N ASN A 134 1.94 -15.80 8.80
CA ASN A 134 0.94 -16.77 9.27
C ASN A 134 -0.42 -16.13 9.63
N SER A 135 -0.64 -14.86 9.25
CA SER A 135 -1.92 -14.20 9.54
C SER A 135 -3.08 -14.87 8.78
N PRO A 136 -4.30 -14.84 9.32
CA PRO A 136 -5.49 -15.30 8.63
C PRO A 136 -5.67 -14.63 7.27
N ARG A 137 -6.12 -15.40 6.28
CA ARG A 137 -6.26 -14.93 4.89
C ARG A 137 -7.72 -14.70 4.55
N PHE A 138 -7.96 -13.69 3.73
CA PHE A 138 -9.31 -13.50 3.20
C PHE A 138 -9.64 -14.59 2.19
N PRO A 139 -10.85 -15.18 2.27
CA PRO A 139 -11.34 -16.03 1.21
C PRO A 139 -11.37 -15.31 -0.14
N THR A 140 -11.33 -16.05 -1.24
CA THR A 140 -11.45 -15.50 -2.59
C THR A 140 -12.73 -14.67 -2.70
N GLY A 141 -12.60 -13.43 -3.19
CA GLY A 141 -13.73 -12.50 -3.36
C GLY A 141 -14.34 -11.97 -2.07
N SER A 142 -13.82 -12.30 -0.87
CA SER A 142 -14.35 -11.80 0.41
C SER A 142 -13.46 -10.71 1.00
N SER A 143 -14.12 -9.82 1.75
CA SER A 143 -13.52 -8.81 2.62
C SER A 143 -14.02 -8.92 4.08
N ASP A 144 -14.68 -10.03 4.42
CA ASP A 144 -15.26 -10.22 5.75
C ASP A 144 -14.17 -10.55 6.77
N VAL A 145 -14.22 -9.87 7.91
CA VAL A 145 -13.38 -10.19 9.07
C VAL A 145 -13.94 -11.45 9.74
N THR A 146 -13.18 -12.53 9.70
CA THR A 146 -13.54 -13.81 10.35
C THR A 146 -13.10 -13.84 11.82
N PRO A 147 -13.54 -14.82 12.62
CA PRO A 147 -13.05 -14.99 14.00
C PRO A 147 -11.52 -15.14 14.10
N GLU A 148 -10.89 -15.77 13.10
CA GLU A 148 -9.43 -15.92 13.04
C GLU A 148 -8.75 -14.56 12.83
N HIS A 149 -9.32 -13.68 12.00
CA HIS A 149 -8.83 -12.28 11.88
C HIS A 149 -9.01 -11.51 13.19
N ALA A 150 -10.09 -11.74 13.91
CA ALA A 150 -10.39 -11.04 15.16
C ALA A 150 -9.27 -11.18 16.18
N GLU A 151 -8.71 -12.38 16.35
CA GLU A 151 -7.60 -12.60 17.30
C GLU A 151 -6.36 -11.76 16.97
N GLN A 152 -6.00 -11.68 15.70
CA GLN A 152 -4.89 -10.82 15.25
C GLN A 152 -5.22 -9.32 15.46
N LEU A 153 -6.42 -8.91 15.08
CA LEU A 153 -6.84 -7.51 15.16
C LEU A 153 -6.99 -7.02 16.60
N ASP A 154 -7.36 -7.89 17.54
CA ASP A 154 -7.40 -7.58 18.97
C ASP A 154 -6.00 -7.29 19.53
N ARG A 155 -4.95 -7.98 19.03
CA ARG A 155 -3.55 -7.63 19.37
C ARG A 155 -3.19 -6.24 18.84
N VAL A 156 -3.54 -5.93 17.59
CA VAL A 156 -3.31 -4.59 17.02
C VAL A 156 -4.03 -3.51 17.85
N ALA A 157 -5.30 -3.73 18.21
CA ALA A 157 -6.06 -2.81 19.04
C ALA A 157 -5.42 -2.62 20.41
N SER A 158 -4.89 -3.71 21.01
CA SER A 158 -4.19 -3.67 22.29
C SER A 158 -2.91 -2.85 22.23
N VAL A 159 -2.08 -3.04 21.18
CA VAL A 159 -0.87 -2.22 20.94
C VAL A 159 -1.23 -0.75 20.82
N MET A 160 -2.27 -0.43 20.03
CA MET A 160 -2.72 0.95 19.83
C MET A 160 -3.28 1.57 21.12
N SER A 161 -3.86 0.78 22.00
CA SER A 161 -4.32 1.24 23.32
C SER A 161 -3.16 1.59 24.25
N LEU A 162 -2.06 0.83 24.20
CA LEU A 162 -0.86 1.08 24.99
C LEU A 162 -0.02 2.26 24.47
N LEU A 163 -0.11 2.53 23.16
CA LEU A 163 0.68 3.55 22.46
C LEU A 163 -0.24 4.63 21.88
N PRO A 164 -0.68 5.63 22.67
CA PRO A 164 -1.71 6.60 22.26
C PRO A 164 -1.28 7.50 21.10
N ASN A 165 0.02 7.70 20.91
CA ASN A 165 0.57 8.55 19.85
C ASN A 165 0.79 7.80 18.51
N VAL A 166 0.59 6.48 18.49
CA VAL A 166 0.75 5.66 17.28
C VAL A 166 -0.50 5.74 16.41
N SER A 167 -0.31 5.94 15.12
CA SER A 167 -1.36 5.79 14.11
C SER A 167 -1.04 4.63 13.16
N VAL A 168 -2.06 4.09 12.50
CA VAL A 168 -1.93 2.91 11.64
C VAL A 168 -2.62 3.13 10.30
N THR A 169 -1.91 2.82 9.22
CA THR A 169 -2.53 2.62 7.91
C THR A 169 -2.69 1.12 7.67
N VAL A 170 -3.93 0.68 7.48
CA VAL A 170 -4.25 -0.69 7.05
C VAL A 170 -4.16 -0.74 5.54
N VAL A 171 -3.29 -1.60 5.01
CA VAL A 171 -3.10 -1.77 3.57
C VAL A 171 -3.75 -3.08 3.15
N GLY A 172 -4.72 -3.01 2.24
CA GLY A 172 -5.39 -4.18 1.68
C GLY A 172 -4.74 -4.63 0.38
N HIS A 173 -4.63 -5.94 0.21
CA HIS A 173 -4.06 -6.60 -0.96
C HIS A 173 -5.05 -7.60 -1.57
N ALA A 174 -4.96 -7.79 -2.88
CA ALA A 174 -5.62 -8.86 -3.62
C ALA A 174 -4.57 -9.84 -4.18
N ASP A 175 -5.00 -11.02 -4.62
CA ASP A 175 -4.18 -11.86 -5.48
C ASP A 175 -4.23 -11.35 -6.93
N GLN A 176 -3.40 -11.93 -7.80
CA GLN A 176 -3.27 -11.53 -9.20
C GLN A 176 -4.37 -12.10 -10.12
N LEU A 177 -5.39 -12.77 -9.60
CA LEU A 177 -6.50 -13.30 -10.41
C LEU A 177 -7.63 -12.28 -10.52
N GLY A 178 -8.08 -12.04 -11.75
CA GLY A 178 -9.18 -11.14 -12.04
C GLY A 178 -8.73 -9.90 -12.80
N ASP A 179 -9.50 -8.84 -12.70
CA ASP A 179 -9.15 -7.54 -13.30
C ASP A 179 -8.68 -6.54 -12.24
N GLU A 180 -7.78 -5.66 -12.63
CA GLU A 180 -7.13 -4.68 -11.74
C GLU A 180 -8.13 -3.81 -10.97
N VAL A 181 -9.23 -3.38 -11.62
CA VAL A 181 -10.24 -2.52 -10.99
C VAL A 181 -10.97 -3.27 -9.88
N SER A 182 -11.36 -4.53 -10.13
CA SER A 182 -12.01 -5.37 -9.14
C SER A 182 -11.07 -5.71 -7.99
N ASN A 183 -9.80 -6.01 -8.28
CA ASN A 183 -8.78 -6.30 -7.27
C ASN A 183 -8.47 -5.07 -6.40
N TYR A 184 -8.43 -3.88 -7.01
CA TYR A 184 -8.31 -2.64 -6.25
C TYR A 184 -9.50 -2.43 -5.32
N ALA A 185 -10.74 -2.55 -5.82
CA ALA A 185 -11.95 -2.39 -5.01
C ALA A 185 -12.05 -3.44 -3.88
N LEU A 186 -11.64 -4.69 -4.15
CA LEU A 186 -11.64 -5.76 -3.14
C LEU A 186 -10.59 -5.50 -2.05
N SER A 187 -9.41 -5.03 -2.43
CA SER A 187 -8.36 -4.66 -1.48
C SER A 187 -8.78 -3.47 -0.60
N GLU A 188 -9.48 -2.47 -1.17
CA GLU A 188 -10.08 -1.37 -0.41
C GLU A 188 -11.11 -1.88 0.60
N ALA A 189 -12.03 -2.75 0.16
CA ALA A 189 -13.04 -3.33 1.03
C ALA A 189 -12.42 -4.10 2.20
N ARG A 190 -11.33 -4.84 1.99
CA ARG A 190 -10.59 -5.54 3.05
C ARG A 190 -10.01 -4.56 4.07
N ALA A 191 -9.28 -3.53 3.61
CA ALA A 191 -8.70 -2.52 4.49
C ALA A 191 -9.78 -1.79 5.31
N VAL A 192 -10.89 -1.40 4.68
CA VAL A 192 -12.02 -0.73 5.34
C VAL A 192 -12.69 -1.64 6.37
N SER A 193 -12.84 -2.94 6.09
CA SER A 193 -13.43 -3.90 7.03
C SER A 193 -12.57 -4.05 8.29
N VAL A 194 -11.24 -4.11 8.13
CA VAL A 194 -10.29 -4.15 9.25
C VAL A 194 -10.33 -2.85 10.05
N VAL A 195 -10.29 -1.68 9.40
CA VAL A 195 -10.42 -0.38 10.10
C VAL A 195 -11.72 -0.31 10.88
N ARG A 196 -12.85 -0.75 10.29
CA ARG A 196 -14.14 -0.77 10.99
C ARG A 196 -14.11 -1.69 12.21
N TYR A 197 -13.45 -2.84 12.11
CA TYR A 197 -13.26 -3.74 13.25
C TYR A 197 -12.49 -3.06 14.38
N LEU A 198 -11.32 -2.44 14.07
CA LEU A 198 -10.49 -1.75 15.06
C LEU A 198 -11.22 -0.59 15.75
N VAL A 199 -12.03 0.18 15.00
CA VAL A 199 -12.92 1.21 15.57
C VAL A 199 -13.93 0.58 16.53
N GLY A 200 -14.49 -0.59 16.19
CA GLY A 200 -15.38 -1.37 17.07
C GLY A 200 -14.71 -1.83 18.35
N GLN A 201 -13.39 -2.04 18.35
CA GLN A 201 -12.57 -2.37 19.52
C GLN A 201 -12.14 -1.11 20.32
N GLY A 202 -12.61 0.07 19.96
CA GLY A 202 -12.38 1.32 20.70
C GLY A 202 -11.16 2.12 20.23
N VAL A 203 -10.52 1.77 19.11
CA VAL A 203 -9.45 2.58 18.52
C VAL A 203 -10.05 3.85 17.92
N ASP A 204 -9.45 5.02 18.23
CA ASP A 204 -9.89 6.31 17.67
C ASP A 204 -9.77 6.32 16.14
N PRO A 205 -10.87 6.59 15.41
CA PRO A 205 -10.85 6.65 13.94
C PRO A 205 -9.82 7.61 13.36
N SER A 206 -9.47 8.70 14.06
CA SER A 206 -8.47 9.67 13.60
C SER A 206 -7.05 9.10 13.53
N ARG A 207 -6.82 7.96 14.18
CA ARG A 207 -5.54 7.23 14.21
C ARG A 207 -5.47 6.10 13.18
N LEU A 208 -6.53 5.91 12.38
CA LEU A 208 -6.66 4.82 11.42
C LEU A 208 -6.85 5.36 10.01
N ALA A 209 -6.15 4.77 9.05
CA ALA A 209 -6.35 4.98 7.64
C ALA A 209 -6.48 3.63 6.90
N ALA A 210 -7.26 3.60 5.82
CA ALA A 210 -7.34 2.47 4.91
C ALA A 210 -6.65 2.83 3.59
N ARG A 211 -5.87 1.92 3.04
CA ARG A 211 -5.22 2.03 1.72
C ARG A 211 -5.41 0.75 0.93
N ALA A 212 -5.73 0.88 -0.34
CA ALA A 212 -5.78 -0.22 -1.29
C ALA A 212 -4.52 -0.22 -2.17
N VAL A 213 -4.03 -1.41 -2.51
CA VAL A 213 -2.97 -1.58 -3.52
C VAL A 213 -3.35 -2.60 -4.59
N GLY A 214 -4.52 -3.24 -4.49
CA GLY A 214 -4.93 -4.27 -5.44
C GLY A 214 -3.93 -5.41 -5.49
N GLU A 215 -3.47 -5.74 -6.70
CA GLU A 215 -2.48 -6.76 -7.01
C GLU A 215 -1.07 -6.20 -7.25
N GLN A 216 -0.83 -4.90 -6.98
CA GLN A 216 0.44 -4.24 -7.33
C GLN A 216 1.61 -4.57 -6.39
N ASP A 217 1.34 -5.15 -5.23
CA ASP A 217 2.37 -5.49 -4.22
C ASP A 217 2.13 -6.93 -3.74
N LEU A 218 2.50 -7.88 -4.58
CA LEU A 218 2.40 -9.30 -4.31
C LEU A 218 3.54 -9.76 -3.39
N LEU A 219 3.26 -10.70 -2.47
CA LEU A 219 4.29 -11.42 -1.73
C LEU A 219 4.90 -12.53 -2.59
N PHE A 220 4.08 -13.13 -3.44
CA PHE A 220 4.45 -14.24 -4.33
C PHE A 220 3.83 -14.02 -5.70
N GLU A 221 4.65 -14.15 -6.75
CA GLU A 221 4.23 -13.93 -8.14
C GLU A 221 3.68 -15.19 -8.83
N ASP A 222 3.81 -16.37 -8.18
CA ASP A 222 3.31 -17.62 -8.75
C ASP A 222 1.79 -17.80 -8.50
N ASP A 223 1.14 -18.61 -9.36
CA ASP A 223 -0.31 -18.85 -9.34
C ASP A 223 -0.70 -20.07 -8.50
N SER A 224 0.17 -20.57 -7.63
CA SER A 224 -0.19 -21.64 -6.73
C SER A 224 -1.31 -21.21 -5.77
N ALA A 225 -2.16 -22.15 -5.37
CA ALA A 225 -3.25 -21.86 -4.44
C ALA A 225 -2.73 -21.26 -3.11
N GLU A 226 -1.52 -21.64 -2.69
CA GLU A 226 -0.86 -21.12 -1.50
C GLU A 226 -0.40 -19.69 -1.70
N ALA A 227 0.29 -19.38 -2.81
CA ALA A 227 0.73 -18.02 -3.16
C ALA A 227 -0.44 -17.05 -3.29
N LEU A 228 -1.49 -17.45 -4.02
CA LEU A 228 -2.72 -16.68 -4.14
C LEU A 228 -3.36 -16.40 -2.76
N ALA A 229 -3.40 -17.41 -1.87
CA ALA A 229 -3.91 -17.21 -0.52
C ALA A 229 -3.05 -16.24 0.29
N LEU A 230 -1.72 -16.31 0.18
CA LEU A 230 -0.79 -15.40 0.87
C LEU A 230 -0.90 -13.95 0.37
N ASN A 231 -1.24 -13.76 -0.90
CA ASN A 231 -1.48 -12.44 -1.47
C ASN A 231 -2.80 -11.80 -0.98
N ARG A 232 -3.83 -12.59 -0.66
CA ARG A 232 -5.12 -12.09 -0.10
C ARG A 232 -5.00 -11.73 1.37
N ARG A 233 -4.35 -10.60 1.68
CA ARG A 233 -4.00 -10.19 3.04
C ARG A 233 -4.31 -8.73 3.33
N THR A 234 -4.19 -8.36 4.59
CA THR A 234 -3.97 -6.98 5.02
C THR A 234 -2.64 -6.86 5.75
N GLU A 235 -2.01 -5.72 5.62
CA GLU A 235 -0.79 -5.35 6.33
C GLU A 235 -1.03 -4.07 7.12
N PHE A 236 -0.15 -3.79 8.08
CA PHE A 236 -0.23 -2.63 8.94
C PHE A 236 1.04 -1.79 8.79
N ILE A 237 0.88 -0.49 8.56
CA ILE A 237 1.99 0.47 8.64
C ILE A 237 1.75 1.33 9.87
N PHE A 238 2.57 1.13 10.88
CA PHE A 238 2.54 1.89 12.11
C PHE A 238 3.42 3.14 11.99
N TYR A 239 2.93 4.28 12.42
CA TYR A 239 3.67 5.54 12.50
C TYR A 239 3.77 5.98 13.95
N GLY A 240 4.96 6.45 14.35
CA GLY A 240 5.22 6.90 15.71
C GLY A 240 5.68 5.81 16.70
N LEU A 241 6.01 4.59 16.23
CA LEU A 241 6.52 3.53 17.11
C LEU A 241 7.84 3.89 17.78
N ILE A 242 8.67 4.70 17.10
CA ILE A 242 9.97 5.16 17.61
C ILE A 242 9.99 6.66 17.93
N ALA A 243 8.84 7.31 17.91
CA ALA A 243 8.70 8.68 18.41
C ALA A 243 8.85 8.72 19.94
N ASP A 244 9.31 9.86 20.45
CA ASP A 244 9.49 10.07 21.91
C ASP A 244 8.15 10.30 22.61
#